data_dc197b175a0c71afffed32ab5247cc09
#
_entry.id   dc197b175a0c71afffed32ab5247cc09
#
_cell.length_a   1.000
_cell.length_b   1.000
_cell.length_c   1.000
_cell.angle_alpha   90.00
_cell.angle_beta   90.00
_cell.angle_gamma   90.00
#
_symmetry.space_group_name_H-M   'P 1'
#
loop_
_entity.id
_entity.type
_entity.pdbx_description
1 polymer ?
#
loop_
_entity_poly.entity_id
_entity_poly.type
_entity_poly.pdbx_seq_one_letter_code
_entity_poly.pdbx_strand_id
1 'polypeptide(L)'
;YTFWPTFWPATLAGISYKEAWYDVDKMVDATREAMHLLDPDSFSPLIFSFGPVMEALGYKAMYWPGKGVGDNVTFQYLDDEYVSADEYDDYLFDPTGFYLKSYLPKIATAFEGFANMPRLPSLSEWRFFASLSAFADPKLQESMKQLMESGEKMAEILSAGGKFIGE
;
A
#
# COMPACT_ATOMS: atom_id res chain seq x y z
N TYR A 1 -4.69 -17.29 -21.39
CA TYR A 1 -5.00 -17.55 -19.96
C TYR A 1 -4.04 -16.79 -19.09
N THR A 2 -4.56 -15.81 -18.32
CA THR A 2 -3.77 -14.93 -17.43
C THR A 2 -3.84 -15.45 -16.00
N PHE A 3 -2.69 -15.59 -15.35
CA PHE A 3 -2.59 -16.00 -13.96
C PHE A 3 -2.19 -14.84 -13.06
N TRP A 4 -2.93 -14.67 -11.97
CA TRP A 4 -2.61 -13.71 -10.91
C TRP A 4 -2.34 -14.50 -9.62
N PRO A 5 -1.08 -14.73 -9.29
CA PRO A 5 -0.74 -15.45 -8.07
C PRO A 5 -0.98 -14.56 -6.84
N THR A 6 -1.78 -15.06 -5.91
CA THR A 6 -1.89 -14.50 -4.56
C THR A 6 -1.05 -15.36 -3.58
N PHE A 7 -1.68 -16.10 -2.67
CA PHE A 7 -0.97 -17.02 -1.77
C PHE A 7 -0.81 -18.45 -2.28
N TRP A 8 -1.39 -18.80 -3.43
CA TRP A 8 -1.30 -20.15 -3.95
C TRP A 8 0.14 -20.62 -4.22
N PRO A 9 1.05 -19.80 -4.77
CA PRO A 9 2.46 -20.16 -4.90
C PRO A 9 3.12 -20.52 -3.56
N ALA A 10 2.79 -19.78 -2.49
CA ALA A 10 3.29 -20.09 -1.15
C ALA A 10 2.82 -21.47 -0.67
N THR A 11 1.55 -21.81 -0.91
CA THR A 11 1.00 -23.13 -0.60
C THR A 11 1.73 -24.24 -1.37
N LEU A 12 2.00 -24.02 -2.66
CA LEU A 12 2.72 -24.96 -3.51
C LEU A 12 4.15 -25.22 -3.01
N ALA A 13 4.85 -24.14 -2.68
CA ALA A 13 6.24 -24.18 -2.18
C ALA A 13 6.35 -24.64 -0.70
N GLY A 14 5.23 -24.81 0.00
CA GLY A 14 5.21 -25.23 1.41
C GLY A 14 5.72 -24.19 2.39
N ILE A 15 5.72 -22.90 2.01
CA ILE A 15 6.04 -21.79 2.91
C ILE A 15 4.77 -21.22 3.53
N SER A 16 4.88 -20.62 4.73
CA SER A 16 3.74 -19.96 5.36
C SER A 16 3.33 -18.70 4.59
N TYR A 17 2.06 -18.29 4.69
CA TYR A 17 1.60 -17.05 4.09
C TYR A 17 2.29 -15.82 4.71
N LYS A 18 2.67 -15.89 5.99
CA LYS A 18 3.48 -14.88 6.64
C LYS A 18 4.87 -14.75 6.00
N GLU A 19 5.58 -15.88 5.78
CA GLU A 19 6.86 -15.85 5.08
C GLU A 19 6.70 -15.24 3.69
N ALA A 20 5.71 -15.69 2.92
CA ALA A 20 5.41 -15.11 1.60
C ALA A 20 5.10 -13.60 1.66
N TRP A 21 4.42 -13.16 2.72
CA TRP A 21 4.02 -11.76 2.89
C TRP A 21 5.17 -10.82 3.26
N TYR A 22 6.23 -11.33 3.91
CA TYR A 22 7.35 -10.55 4.44
C TYR A 22 8.69 -10.80 3.75
N ASP A 23 8.85 -11.92 3.04
CA ASP A 23 10.07 -12.33 2.37
C ASP A 23 9.84 -12.37 0.85
N VAL A 24 10.26 -11.29 0.19
CA VAL A 24 10.04 -11.13 -1.25
C VAL A 24 10.80 -12.19 -2.06
N ASP A 25 12.00 -12.60 -1.63
CA ASP A 25 12.81 -13.57 -2.36
C ASP A 25 12.15 -14.96 -2.32
N LYS A 26 11.67 -15.39 -1.14
CA LYS A 26 10.90 -16.64 -1.02
C LYS A 26 9.64 -16.62 -1.88
N MET A 27 8.94 -15.48 -1.92
CA MET A 27 7.74 -15.36 -2.74
C MET A 27 8.04 -15.33 -4.24
N VAL A 28 9.18 -14.77 -4.66
CA VAL A 28 9.67 -14.84 -6.04
C VAL A 28 9.93 -16.29 -6.44
N ASP A 29 10.67 -17.04 -5.61
CA ASP A 29 11.00 -18.45 -5.90
C ASP A 29 9.72 -19.30 -5.97
N ALA A 30 8.81 -19.14 -5.02
CA ALA A 30 7.52 -19.81 -5.03
C ALA A 30 6.68 -19.48 -6.26
N THR A 31 6.70 -18.20 -6.67
CA THR A 31 5.98 -17.76 -7.88
C THR A 31 6.60 -18.36 -9.14
N ARG A 32 7.93 -18.45 -9.21
CA ARG A 32 8.65 -19.07 -10.34
C ARG A 32 8.26 -20.55 -10.48
N GLU A 33 8.23 -21.32 -9.40
CA GLU A 33 7.80 -22.71 -9.43
C GLU A 33 6.35 -22.84 -9.92
N ALA A 34 5.46 -21.97 -9.44
CA ALA A 34 4.06 -21.96 -9.86
C ALA A 34 3.91 -21.64 -11.35
N MET A 35 4.70 -20.70 -11.89
CA MET A 35 4.69 -20.38 -13.33
C MET A 35 5.19 -21.53 -14.18
N HIS A 36 6.26 -22.20 -13.77
CA HIS A 36 6.75 -23.40 -14.49
C HIS A 36 5.76 -24.55 -14.49
N LEU A 37 5.01 -24.71 -13.39
CA LEU A 37 3.99 -25.77 -13.31
C LEU A 37 2.77 -25.49 -14.17
N LEU A 38 2.32 -24.24 -14.23
CA LEU A 38 1.08 -23.85 -14.90
C LEU A 38 1.26 -23.50 -16.37
N ASP A 39 2.47 -23.08 -16.77
CA ASP A 39 2.80 -22.60 -18.11
C ASP A 39 1.71 -21.64 -18.69
N PRO A 40 1.39 -20.52 -17.99
CA PRO A 40 0.33 -19.63 -18.41
C PRO A 40 0.75 -18.78 -19.61
N ASP A 41 -0.21 -18.39 -20.47
CA ASP A 41 0.03 -17.48 -21.61
C ASP A 41 0.54 -16.09 -21.15
N SER A 42 0.14 -15.66 -19.95
CA SER A 42 0.60 -14.43 -19.31
C SER A 42 0.38 -14.46 -17.80
N PHE A 43 1.16 -13.67 -17.06
CA PHE A 43 1.02 -13.51 -15.61
C PHE A 43 1.30 -12.08 -15.17
N SER A 44 0.85 -11.74 -13.96
CA SER A 44 1.19 -10.46 -13.34
C SER A 44 2.60 -10.52 -12.74
N PRO A 45 3.50 -9.59 -13.07
CA PRO A 45 4.83 -9.52 -12.49
C PRO A 45 4.87 -9.01 -11.04
N LEU A 46 3.72 -8.63 -10.50
CA LEU A 46 3.62 -8.12 -9.14
C LEU A 46 3.78 -9.26 -8.14
N ILE A 47 4.88 -9.25 -7.42
CA ILE A 47 5.14 -10.19 -6.33
C ILE A 47 4.26 -9.85 -5.13
N PHE A 48 3.52 -10.83 -4.62
CA PHE A 48 2.52 -10.65 -3.58
C PHE A 48 3.15 -10.71 -2.17
N SER A 49 4.00 -9.72 -1.85
CA SER A 49 4.77 -9.64 -0.59
C SER A 49 4.71 -8.22 -0.01
N PHE A 50 3.56 -7.82 0.54
CA PHE A 50 3.28 -6.43 0.93
C PHE A 50 3.44 -6.13 2.42
N GLY A 51 3.79 -7.10 3.27
CA GLY A 51 3.90 -6.91 4.72
C GLY A 51 4.72 -5.68 5.13
N PRO A 52 5.98 -5.55 4.67
CA PRO A 52 6.82 -4.42 5.02
C PRO A 52 6.26 -3.05 4.57
N VAL A 53 5.62 -3.00 3.40
CA VAL A 53 4.98 -1.77 2.88
C VAL A 53 3.80 -1.38 3.75
N MET A 54 2.94 -2.34 4.08
CA MET A 54 1.75 -2.09 4.90
C MET A 54 2.10 -1.69 6.32
N GLU A 55 3.16 -2.24 6.89
CA GLU A 55 3.68 -1.83 8.20
C GLU A 55 4.23 -0.40 8.17
N ALA A 56 5.03 -0.05 7.17
CA ALA A 56 5.58 1.28 7.02
C ALA A 56 4.48 2.33 6.80
N LEU A 57 3.42 1.99 6.03
CA LEU A 57 2.23 2.82 5.89
C LEU A 57 1.43 2.95 7.19
N GLY A 58 1.58 2.03 8.14
CA GLY A 58 0.70 1.91 9.29
C GLY A 58 -0.75 1.63 8.85
N TYR A 59 -0.92 0.68 7.91
CA TYR A 59 -2.22 0.38 7.32
C TYR A 59 -3.19 -0.19 8.35
N LYS A 60 -4.42 0.32 8.39
CA LYS A 60 -5.42 0.04 9.44
C LYS A 60 -6.66 -0.69 8.94
N ALA A 61 -6.91 -0.69 7.64
CA ALA A 61 -8.16 -1.20 7.06
C ALA A 61 -8.13 -2.70 6.73
N MET A 62 -7.08 -3.43 7.14
CA MET A 62 -6.94 -4.85 6.84
C MET A 62 -6.07 -5.55 7.88
N TYR A 63 -6.42 -6.79 8.22
CA TYR A 63 -5.54 -7.76 8.86
C TYR A 63 -4.83 -8.61 7.80
N TRP A 64 -3.60 -9.05 8.08
CA TRP A 64 -2.80 -9.87 7.17
C TRP A 64 -1.98 -10.93 7.92
N PRO A 65 -1.39 -11.93 7.23
CA PRO A 65 -0.65 -13.01 7.86
C PRO A 65 0.42 -12.50 8.84
N GLY A 66 0.33 -12.94 10.09
CA GLY A 66 1.20 -12.48 11.18
C GLY A 66 0.80 -11.17 11.85
N LYS A 67 -0.25 -10.49 11.37
CA LYS A 67 -0.80 -9.28 12.00
C LYS A 67 -2.32 -9.27 11.97
N GLY A 68 -2.92 -9.61 13.08
CA GLY A 68 -4.38 -9.68 13.24
C GLY A 68 -5.01 -11.01 12.82
N VAL A 69 -4.35 -11.79 11.96
CA VAL A 69 -4.72 -13.17 11.61
C VAL A 69 -3.52 -14.11 11.76
N GLY A 70 -3.79 -15.43 11.77
CA GLY A 70 -2.74 -16.45 11.89
C GLY A 70 -1.79 -16.48 10.68
N ASP A 71 -0.61 -17.08 10.87
CA ASP A 71 0.49 -17.11 9.90
C ASP A 71 0.12 -17.76 8.55
N ASN A 72 -0.88 -18.65 8.52
CA ASN A 72 -1.38 -19.32 7.33
C ASN A 72 -2.84 -18.95 6.99
N VAL A 73 -3.30 -17.80 7.45
CA VAL A 73 -4.61 -17.22 7.09
C VAL A 73 -4.37 -16.08 6.12
N THR A 74 -5.16 -16.00 5.06
CA THR A 74 -5.08 -14.90 4.10
C THR A 74 -5.48 -13.57 4.77
N PHE A 75 -5.25 -12.45 4.08
CA PHE A 75 -5.67 -11.14 4.58
C PHE A 75 -7.19 -11.04 4.69
N GLN A 76 -7.66 -10.18 5.59
CA GLN A 76 -9.07 -9.86 5.79
C GLN A 76 -9.25 -8.35 5.90
N TYR A 77 -10.08 -7.78 5.03
CA TYR A 77 -10.49 -6.38 5.16
C TYR A 77 -11.36 -6.20 6.40
N LEU A 78 -11.17 -5.08 7.08
CA LEU A 78 -12.03 -4.67 8.18
C LEU A 78 -13.26 -3.98 7.60
N ASP A 79 -14.42 -4.45 8.02
CA ASP A 79 -15.70 -3.86 7.63
C ASP A 79 -15.95 -2.66 8.55
N ASP A 80 -15.74 -1.44 8.01
CA ASP A 80 -15.91 -0.18 8.72
C ASP A 80 -16.42 0.90 7.75
N GLU A 81 -17.04 1.95 8.28
CA GLU A 81 -17.50 3.08 7.47
C GLU A 81 -16.38 4.11 7.29
N TYR A 82 -15.61 3.95 6.21
CA TYR A 82 -14.51 4.88 5.88
C TYR A 82 -14.98 6.17 5.21
N VAL A 83 -16.18 6.19 4.65
CA VAL A 83 -16.83 7.37 4.06
C VAL A 83 -18.28 7.38 4.53
N SER A 84 -18.64 8.38 5.36
CA SER A 84 -20.00 8.56 5.85
C SER A 84 -20.88 9.32 4.83
N ALA A 85 -22.20 9.21 4.98
CA ALA A 85 -23.15 9.81 4.04
C ALA A 85 -23.04 11.34 3.93
N ASP A 86 -22.67 12.03 5.00
CA ASP A 86 -22.48 13.47 5.06
C ASP A 86 -21.15 13.96 4.42
N GLU A 87 -20.23 13.05 4.12
CA GLU A 87 -18.97 13.37 3.45
C GLU A 87 -19.07 13.31 1.91
N TYR A 88 -20.17 12.84 1.33
CA TYR A 88 -20.30 12.69 -0.13
C TYR A 88 -20.24 14.01 -0.90
N ASP A 89 -20.77 15.09 -0.35
CA ASP A 89 -20.73 16.39 -0.99
C ASP A 89 -19.28 16.91 -1.10
N ASP A 90 -18.48 16.73 -0.04
CA ASP A 90 -17.05 17.08 -0.05
C ASP A 90 -16.27 16.21 -1.05
N TYR A 91 -16.55 14.92 -1.10
CA TYR A 91 -15.98 14.00 -2.07
C TYR A 91 -16.30 14.40 -3.51
N LEU A 92 -17.56 14.73 -3.81
CA LEU A 92 -17.99 15.13 -5.15
C LEU A 92 -17.43 16.49 -5.56
N PHE A 93 -17.23 17.41 -4.61
CA PHE A 93 -16.67 18.73 -4.86
C PHE A 93 -15.16 18.70 -5.16
N ASP A 94 -14.37 17.94 -4.37
CA ASP A 94 -12.92 17.81 -4.54
C ASP A 94 -12.47 16.36 -4.23
N PRO A 95 -12.65 15.40 -5.17
CA PRO A 95 -12.32 14.00 -4.95
C PRO A 95 -10.87 13.78 -4.54
N THR A 96 -9.92 14.51 -5.12
CA THR A 96 -8.49 14.37 -4.83
C THR A 96 -8.16 14.88 -3.43
N GLY A 97 -8.66 16.07 -3.09
CA GLY A 97 -8.47 16.64 -1.76
C GLY A 97 -9.13 15.81 -0.67
N PHE A 98 -10.35 15.32 -0.92
CA PHE A 98 -11.06 14.42 -0.01
C PHE A 98 -10.28 13.13 0.21
N TYR A 99 -9.83 12.49 -0.86
CA TYR A 99 -9.07 11.25 -0.77
C TYR A 99 -7.81 11.43 0.07
N LEU A 100 -7.01 12.46 -0.21
CA LEU A 100 -5.75 12.72 0.49
C LEU A 100 -5.94 13.13 1.95
N LYS A 101 -6.94 13.98 2.27
CA LYS A 101 -7.09 14.62 3.58
C LYS A 101 -8.09 13.95 4.51
N SER A 102 -9.06 13.22 3.96
CA SER A 102 -10.13 12.62 4.72
C SER A 102 -10.08 11.09 4.70
N TYR A 103 -10.01 10.48 3.53
CA TYR A 103 -10.06 9.03 3.38
C TYR A 103 -8.75 8.33 3.79
N LEU A 104 -7.63 8.69 3.17
CA LEU A 104 -6.34 8.04 3.43
C LEU A 104 -5.89 8.12 4.91
N PRO A 105 -6.07 9.23 5.64
CA PRO A 105 -5.79 9.29 7.08
C PRO A 105 -6.59 8.29 7.92
N LYS A 106 -7.80 7.93 7.49
CA LYS A 106 -8.62 6.93 8.19
C LYS A 106 -8.04 5.52 8.05
N ILE A 107 -7.44 5.20 6.92
CA ILE A 107 -6.96 3.85 6.59
C ILE A 107 -5.45 3.65 6.76
N ALA A 108 -4.64 4.71 6.91
CA ALA A 108 -3.20 4.58 7.09
C ALA A 108 -2.60 5.75 7.88
N THR A 109 -1.77 5.44 8.90
CA THR A 109 -1.13 6.46 9.75
C THR A 109 -0.19 7.35 8.98
N ALA A 110 0.47 6.84 7.93
CA ALA A 110 1.35 7.62 7.07
C ALA A 110 0.66 8.81 6.38
N PHE A 111 -0.67 8.86 6.38
CA PHE A 111 -1.42 9.98 5.80
C PHE A 111 -2.03 10.92 6.84
N GLU A 112 -1.93 10.64 8.14
CA GLU A 112 -2.58 11.45 9.18
C GLU A 112 -2.12 12.93 9.19
N GLY A 113 -0.86 13.20 8.83
CA GLY A 113 -0.36 14.57 8.70
C GLY A 113 -1.01 15.39 7.59
N PHE A 114 -1.58 14.73 6.59
CA PHE A 114 -2.25 15.42 5.48
C PHE A 114 -3.66 15.93 5.85
N ALA A 115 -4.30 15.40 6.89
CA ALA A 115 -5.62 15.82 7.31
C ALA A 115 -5.70 17.33 7.61
N ASN A 116 -4.63 17.92 8.14
CA ASN A 116 -4.56 19.35 8.48
C ASN A 116 -3.89 20.21 7.40
N MET A 117 -3.54 19.63 6.25
CA MET A 117 -2.89 20.38 5.17
C MET A 117 -3.83 21.43 4.61
N PRO A 118 -3.45 22.73 4.59
CA PRO A 118 -4.28 23.78 4.05
C PRO A 118 -4.45 23.61 2.54
N ARG A 119 -5.49 24.23 1.98
CA ARG A 119 -5.59 24.39 0.53
C ARG A 119 -4.44 25.28 0.06
N LEU A 120 -3.70 24.84 -0.95
CA LEU A 120 -2.65 25.65 -1.57
C LEU A 120 -3.31 26.70 -2.49
N PRO A 121 -3.29 27.98 -2.19
CA PRO A 121 -3.93 28.99 -3.03
C PRO A 121 -3.16 29.16 -4.34
N SER A 122 -3.91 29.20 -5.45
CA SER A 122 -3.34 29.33 -6.79
C SER A 122 -3.37 30.76 -7.34
N LEU A 123 -4.03 31.70 -6.64
CA LEU A 123 -4.31 33.03 -7.18
C LEU A 123 -3.35 34.14 -6.72
N SER A 124 -2.44 33.85 -5.82
CA SER A 124 -1.49 34.83 -5.30
C SER A 124 -0.20 34.14 -4.86
N GLU A 125 0.92 34.56 -5.44
CA GLU A 125 2.26 34.04 -5.08
C GLU A 125 2.57 34.23 -3.61
N TRP A 126 2.24 35.37 -3.02
CA TRP A 126 2.47 35.66 -1.62
C TRP A 126 1.68 34.73 -0.68
N ARG A 127 0.43 34.42 -1.03
CA ARG A 127 -0.36 33.44 -0.27
C ARG A 127 0.16 32.02 -0.44
N PHE A 128 0.65 31.70 -1.62
CA PHE A 128 1.33 30.42 -1.83
C PHE A 128 2.57 30.31 -0.95
N PHE A 129 3.45 31.30 -0.92
CA PHE A 129 4.61 31.27 -0.06
C PHE A 129 4.25 31.15 1.43
N ALA A 130 3.23 31.85 1.90
CA ALA A 130 2.75 31.70 3.27
C ALA A 130 2.24 30.28 3.57
N SER A 131 1.61 29.60 2.62
CA SER A 131 1.11 28.25 2.79
C SER A 131 2.21 27.20 2.88
N LEU A 132 3.45 27.51 2.44
CA LEU A 132 4.59 26.61 2.59
C LEU A 132 4.93 26.34 4.06
N SER A 133 4.50 27.20 5.00
CA SER A 133 4.64 26.95 6.43
C SER A 133 3.97 25.65 6.90
N ALA A 134 2.98 25.14 6.16
CA ALA A 134 2.34 23.86 6.45
C ALA A 134 3.32 22.68 6.39
N PHE A 135 4.37 22.77 5.56
CA PHE A 135 5.40 21.73 5.48
C PHE A 135 6.37 21.72 6.66
N ALA A 136 6.28 22.72 7.55
CA ALA A 136 6.96 22.72 8.84
C ALA A 136 6.18 21.97 9.94
N ASP A 137 4.94 21.54 9.69
CA ASP A 137 4.17 20.75 10.64
C ASP A 137 4.86 19.41 10.92
N PRO A 138 5.18 19.08 12.19
CA PRO A 138 5.87 17.84 12.53
C PRO A 138 5.10 16.57 12.13
N LYS A 139 3.76 16.60 12.18
CA LYS A 139 2.92 15.47 11.76
C LYS A 139 3.02 15.24 10.26
N LEU A 140 2.99 16.32 9.47
CA LEU A 140 3.16 16.22 8.02
C LEU A 140 4.56 15.71 7.66
N GLN A 141 5.59 16.18 8.34
CA GLN A 141 6.97 15.71 8.13
C GLN A 141 7.11 14.22 8.47
N GLU A 142 6.49 13.75 9.56
CA GLU A 142 6.48 12.33 9.90
C GLU A 142 5.74 11.50 8.87
N SER A 143 4.56 11.95 8.42
CA SER A 143 3.83 11.34 7.32
C SER A 143 4.68 11.20 6.05
N MET A 144 5.40 12.24 5.67
CA MET A 144 6.31 12.22 4.51
C MET A 144 7.41 11.17 4.66
N LYS A 145 8.01 11.03 5.86
CA LYS A 145 9.04 10.02 6.13
C LYS A 145 8.47 8.59 5.98
N GLN A 146 7.31 8.32 6.57
CA GLN A 146 6.65 7.01 6.46
C GLN A 146 6.30 6.67 5.02
N LEU A 147 5.85 7.64 4.23
CA LEU A 147 5.57 7.46 2.81
C LEU A 147 6.84 7.18 2.00
N MET A 148 7.95 7.87 2.30
CA MET A 148 9.24 7.60 1.66
C MET A 148 9.71 6.17 1.97
N GLU A 149 9.68 5.75 3.24
CA GLU A 149 10.02 4.37 3.64
C GLU A 149 9.13 3.34 2.93
N SER A 150 7.82 3.58 2.89
CA SER A 150 6.88 2.70 2.19
C SER A 150 7.18 2.61 0.70
N GLY A 151 7.56 3.74 0.08
CA GLY A 151 7.96 3.82 -1.32
C GLY A 151 9.24 3.03 -1.62
N GLU A 152 10.23 3.08 -0.74
CA GLU A 152 11.47 2.30 -0.86
C GLU A 152 11.17 0.80 -0.80
N LYS A 153 10.37 0.34 0.18
CA LYS A 153 9.95 -1.06 0.28
C LYS A 153 9.14 -1.53 -0.93
N MET A 154 8.29 -0.67 -1.47
CA MET A 154 7.54 -1.01 -2.68
C MET A 154 8.46 -1.10 -3.92
N ALA A 155 9.46 -0.24 -4.01
CA ALA A 155 10.44 -0.29 -5.10
C ALA A 155 11.27 -1.58 -5.08
N GLU A 156 11.59 -2.12 -3.90
CA GLU A 156 12.26 -3.43 -3.75
C GLU A 156 11.39 -4.55 -4.33
N ILE A 157 10.10 -4.58 -3.98
CA ILE A 157 9.15 -5.60 -4.50
C ILE A 157 9.02 -5.49 -6.02
N LEU A 158 8.88 -4.28 -6.56
CA LEU A 158 8.80 -4.07 -8.01
C LEU A 158 10.08 -4.46 -8.73
N SER A 159 11.24 -4.18 -8.12
CA SER A 159 12.54 -4.60 -8.67
C SER A 159 12.69 -6.13 -8.70
N ALA A 160 12.22 -6.82 -7.65
CA ALA A 160 12.24 -8.28 -7.60
C ALA A 160 11.34 -8.89 -8.68
N GLY A 161 10.13 -8.34 -8.87
CA GLY A 161 9.23 -8.74 -9.96
C GLY A 161 9.82 -8.47 -11.35
N GLY A 162 10.51 -7.33 -11.53
CA GLY A 162 11.16 -6.99 -12.79
C GLY A 162 12.31 -7.94 -13.16
N LYS A 163 13.10 -8.37 -12.21
CA LYS A 163 14.15 -9.39 -12.42
C LYS A 163 13.56 -10.74 -12.83
N PHE A 164 12.49 -11.13 -12.18
CA PHE A 164 11.78 -12.38 -12.48
C PHE A 164 11.27 -12.47 -13.92
N ILE A 165 10.85 -11.35 -14.53
CA ILE A 165 10.39 -11.31 -15.93
C ILE A 165 11.57 -11.44 -16.93
N GLY A 166 12.75 -11.01 -16.54
CA GLY A 166 13.95 -11.02 -17.41
C GLY A 166 14.67 -12.37 -17.47
N GLU A 167 14.26 -13.35 -16.67
CA GLU A 167 14.79 -14.71 -16.62
C GLU A 167 13.94 -15.68 -17.48
#